data_b54dc354e67f4567da1a52f3ae2ae26c
#
_entry.id   b54dc354e67f4567da1a52f3ae2ae26c
#
_cell.length_a   1.000
_cell.length_b   1.000
_cell.length_c   1.000
_cell.angle_alpha   90.00
_cell.angle_beta   90.00
_cell.angle_gamma   90.00
#
_symmetry.space_group_name_H-M   'P 1'
#
loop_
_entity.id
_entity.type
_entity.pdbx_description
1 polymer ?
#
loop_
_entity_poly.entity_id
_entity_poly.type
_entity_poly.pdbx_seq_one_letter_code
_entity_poly.pdbx_strand_id
1 'polypeptide(L)'
;MDETGLLEEGEIFCTVTVDGKARIITGDNLIVSRSPALHPGDVQLANGIWPPAGSPLLNLSNCIVFSQKGARDLPSQLSGGDLDGDRFCIIFDEAATPRRTFSPADYTRQKPLDIGRAVTRSDMTDFFIQFMESDQLGQIAVAHRVLADVKDEGTLHPSCQLLAEMHSTAVDFSKTGIPVS
;
A
#
# COMPACT_ATOMS: atom_id res chain seq x y z
N MET A 1 -3.06 8.13 11.24
CA MET A 1 -3.89 9.20 10.63
C MET A 1 -3.73 10.48 11.40
N ASP A 2 -3.97 11.62 10.77
CA ASP A 2 -3.87 12.94 11.41
C ASP A 2 -5.08 13.20 12.32
N GLU A 3 -4.91 13.04 13.63
CA GLU A 3 -5.95 13.34 14.64
C GLU A 3 -6.08 14.85 14.92
N THR A 4 -5.15 15.66 14.42
CA THR A 4 -5.18 17.10 14.62
C THR A 4 -6.08 17.85 13.62
N GLY A 5 -6.39 17.21 12.48
CA GLY A 5 -7.13 17.77 11.37
C GLY A 5 -6.37 18.88 10.61
N LEU A 6 -5.06 19.01 10.81
CA LEU A 6 -4.21 20.02 10.15
C LEU A 6 -3.94 19.71 8.69
N LEU A 7 -3.82 18.42 8.36
CA LEU A 7 -3.48 17.98 7.00
C LEU A 7 -4.71 18.08 6.08
N GLU A 8 -4.51 18.70 4.93
CA GLU A 8 -5.50 18.68 3.84
C GLU A 8 -5.36 17.41 2.97
N GLU A 9 -6.32 17.16 2.09
CA GLU A 9 -6.24 16.05 1.13
C GLU A 9 -4.96 16.16 0.31
N GLY A 10 -4.22 15.06 0.17
CA GLY A 10 -2.93 15.02 -0.54
C GLY A 10 -1.75 15.54 0.29
N GLU A 11 -1.96 15.94 1.54
CA GLU A 11 -0.87 16.33 2.44
C GLU A 11 -0.47 15.21 3.40
N ILE A 12 0.82 15.18 3.70
CA ILE A 12 1.42 14.29 4.70
C ILE A 12 2.33 15.07 5.63
N PHE A 13 2.47 14.58 6.85
CA PHE A 13 3.59 14.92 7.71
C PHE A 13 4.54 13.73 7.79
N CYS A 14 5.81 13.97 7.50
CA CYS A 14 6.82 12.92 7.54
C CYS A 14 8.05 13.39 8.34
N THR A 15 8.49 12.56 9.27
CA THR A 15 9.70 12.82 10.05
C THR A 15 10.58 11.57 10.10
N VAL A 16 11.88 11.77 9.92
CA VAL A 16 12.90 10.73 9.96
C VAL A 16 14.02 11.15 10.93
N THR A 17 14.67 10.19 11.54
CA THR A 17 15.86 10.46 12.36
C THR A 17 17.11 10.15 11.56
N VAL A 18 17.94 11.15 11.34
CA VAL A 18 19.24 11.03 10.68
C VAL A 18 20.30 11.52 11.65
N ASP A 19 21.31 10.69 11.92
CA ASP A 19 22.40 10.98 12.87
C ASP A 19 21.89 11.46 14.25
N GLY A 20 20.84 10.80 14.75
CA GLY A 20 20.23 11.12 16.06
C GLY A 20 19.42 12.42 16.10
N LYS A 21 19.22 13.08 14.97
CA LYS A 21 18.41 14.31 14.87
C LYS A 21 17.15 14.06 14.06
N ALA A 22 16.01 14.51 14.57
CA ALA A 22 14.77 14.51 13.84
C ALA A 22 14.84 15.50 12.66
N ARG A 23 14.46 15.04 11.49
CA ARG A 23 14.34 15.84 10.26
C ARG A 23 12.91 15.67 9.71
N ILE A 24 12.23 16.80 9.54
CA ILE A 24 10.93 16.83 8.87
C ILE A 24 11.18 16.88 7.37
N ILE A 25 10.51 16.02 6.62
CA ILE A 25 10.55 15.98 5.16
C ILE A 25 9.41 16.83 4.64
N THR A 26 9.75 17.89 3.94
CA THR A 26 8.81 18.83 3.32
C THR A 26 9.09 18.97 1.84
N GLY A 27 8.08 19.32 1.09
CA GLY A 27 8.18 19.58 -0.35
C GLY A 27 6.91 19.20 -1.08
N ASP A 28 6.82 19.66 -2.30
CA ASP A 28 5.72 19.33 -3.20
C ASP A 28 6.04 18.05 -3.98
N ASN A 29 4.99 17.29 -4.30
CA ASN A 29 5.11 16.09 -5.15
C ASN A 29 6.10 15.03 -4.61
N LEU A 30 6.16 14.85 -3.32
CA LEU A 30 6.87 13.71 -2.73
C LEU A 30 6.24 12.42 -3.23
N ILE A 31 7.07 11.49 -3.70
CA ILE A 31 6.58 10.18 -4.13
C ILE A 31 6.29 9.34 -2.91
N VAL A 32 5.07 8.83 -2.81
CA VAL A 32 4.64 7.93 -1.75
C VAL A 32 4.26 6.59 -2.36
N SER A 33 4.79 5.52 -1.81
CA SER A 33 4.51 4.16 -2.25
C SER A 33 4.54 3.19 -1.07
N ARG A 34 3.89 2.05 -1.21
CA ARG A 34 3.96 0.92 -0.29
C ARG A 34 4.42 -0.33 -1.04
N SER A 35 5.28 -1.14 -0.45
CA SER A 35 5.69 -2.41 -1.04
C SER A 35 4.79 -3.56 -0.62
N PRO A 36 4.40 -4.43 -1.56
CA PRO A 36 4.73 -4.42 -2.97
C PRO A 36 3.86 -3.43 -3.77
N ALA A 37 4.45 -2.72 -4.74
CA ALA A 37 3.76 -1.83 -5.67
C ALA A 37 3.74 -2.50 -7.05
N LEU A 38 2.63 -3.08 -7.44
CA LEU A 38 2.48 -3.82 -8.69
C LEU A 38 1.60 -3.09 -9.71
N HIS A 39 0.57 -2.42 -9.22
CA HIS A 39 -0.29 -1.59 -10.07
C HIS A 39 0.35 -0.21 -10.28
N PRO A 40 0.27 0.39 -11.48
CA PRO A 40 0.85 1.72 -11.73
C PRO A 40 0.29 2.81 -10.81
N GLY A 41 -0.92 2.66 -10.29
CA GLY A 41 -1.53 3.56 -9.31
C GLY A 41 -1.07 3.36 -7.86
N ASP A 42 -0.17 2.41 -7.57
CA ASP A 42 0.41 2.22 -6.23
C ASP A 42 1.52 3.24 -5.90
N VAL A 43 1.79 4.14 -6.84
CA VAL A 43 2.70 5.26 -6.67
C VAL A 43 1.90 6.54 -6.78
N GLN A 44 1.79 7.27 -5.68
CA GLN A 44 1.06 8.54 -5.60
C GLN A 44 1.98 9.68 -5.21
N LEU A 45 1.54 10.91 -5.44
CA LEU A 45 2.23 12.11 -5.02
C LEU A 45 1.51 12.73 -3.83
N ALA A 46 2.29 13.26 -2.88
CA ALA A 46 1.77 13.98 -1.73
C ALA A 46 2.66 15.20 -1.41
N ASN A 47 2.09 16.18 -0.74
CA ASN A 47 2.83 17.34 -0.29
C ASN A 47 3.23 17.16 1.18
N GLY A 48 4.54 17.23 1.44
CA GLY A 48 5.07 17.20 2.79
C GLY A 48 4.98 18.59 3.43
N ILE A 49 4.25 18.72 4.52
CA ILE A 49 4.04 20.01 5.17
C ILE A 49 4.90 20.19 6.42
N TRP A 50 5.21 21.45 6.74
CA TRP A 50 5.75 21.84 8.04
C TRP A 50 4.59 22.28 8.93
N PRO A 51 4.30 21.56 10.05
CA PRO A 51 3.18 21.92 10.90
C PRO A 51 3.45 23.22 11.66
N PRO A 52 2.40 23.95 12.09
CA PRO A 52 2.55 25.17 12.87
C PRO A 52 3.24 24.91 14.22
N ALA A 53 3.87 25.95 14.77
CA ALA A 53 4.53 25.87 16.07
C ALA A 53 3.54 25.42 17.16
N GLY A 54 3.98 24.47 17.99
CA GLY A 54 3.14 23.88 19.04
C GLY A 54 2.21 22.75 18.58
N SER A 55 2.24 22.39 17.30
CA SER A 55 1.50 21.22 16.83
C SER A 55 1.98 19.93 17.50
N PRO A 56 1.07 19.03 17.92
CA PRO A 56 1.41 17.70 18.42
C PRO A 56 2.24 16.86 17.45
N LEU A 57 2.10 17.10 16.14
CA LEU A 57 2.87 16.41 15.10
C LEU A 57 4.38 16.59 15.27
N LEU A 58 4.82 17.74 15.81
CA LEU A 58 6.23 18.03 16.05
C LEU A 58 6.87 17.14 17.13
N ASN A 59 6.08 16.44 17.93
CA ASN A 59 6.56 15.50 18.95
C ASN A 59 6.75 14.07 18.39
N LEU A 60 6.36 13.83 17.15
CA LEU A 60 6.48 12.53 16.50
C LEU A 60 7.89 12.36 15.90
N SER A 61 8.32 11.10 15.77
CA SER A 61 9.61 10.77 15.17
C SER A 61 9.51 9.46 14.37
N ASN A 62 10.25 9.38 13.26
CA ASN A 62 10.33 8.20 12.39
C ASN A 62 8.96 7.67 11.97
N CYS A 63 8.08 8.55 11.55
CA CYS A 63 6.73 8.18 11.11
C CYS A 63 6.24 9.05 9.97
N ILE A 64 5.18 8.55 9.34
CA ILE A 64 4.38 9.27 8.37
C ILE A 64 2.99 9.42 8.97
N VAL A 65 2.42 10.61 8.85
CA VAL A 65 1.03 10.89 9.22
C VAL A 65 0.29 11.29 7.95
N PHE A 66 -0.82 10.62 7.71
CA PHE A 66 -1.67 10.84 6.54
C PHE A 66 -2.92 11.63 6.91
N SER A 67 -3.38 12.46 5.99
CA SER A 67 -4.65 13.20 6.13
C SER A 67 -5.83 12.25 6.29
N GLN A 68 -6.83 12.67 7.06
CA GLN A 68 -8.14 12.01 7.14
C GLN A 68 -9.15 12.60 6.14
N LYS A 69 -8.76 13.65 5.39
CA LYS A 69 -9.62 14.33 4.43
C LYS A 69 -9.50 13.70 3.04
N GLY A 70 -10.52 13.92 2.23
CA GLY A 70 -10.63 13.37 0.89
C GLY A 70 -11.61 12.20 0.80
N ALA A 71 -11.90 11.79 -0.43
CA ALA A 71 -12.86 10.72 -0.72
C ALA A 71 -12.30 9.33 -0.36
N ARG A 72 -10.99 9.18 -0.40
CA ARG A 72 -10.26 7.94 -0.09
C ARG A 72 -8.93 8.28 0.56
N ASP A 73 -8.62 7.64 1.68
CA ASP A 73 -7.34 7.84 2.38
C ASP A 73 -6.16 7.38 1.52
N LEU A 74 -5.02 8.06 1.65
CA LEU A 74 -3.83 7.77 0.85
C LEU A 74 -3.26 6.37 1.11
N PRO A 75 -3.16 5.85 2.35
CA PRO A 75 -2.71 4.48 2.58
C PRO A 75 -3.47 3.43 1.77
N SER A 76 -4.80 3.49 1.74
CA SER A 76 -5.62 2.54 0.98
C SER A 76 -5.45 2.64 -0.54
N GLN A 77 -5.02 3.79 -1.04
CA GLN A 77 -4.69 4.00 -2.45
C GLN A 77 -3.38 3.30 -2.85
N LEU A 78 -2.52 3.02 -1.89
CA LEU A 78 -1.19 2.45 -2.10
C LEU A 78 -1.23 0.94 -1.84
N SER A 79 -1.54 0.15 -2.85
CA SER A 79 -1.58 -1.32 -2.76
C SER A 79 -2.54 -1.83 -1.67
N GLY A 80 -3.63 -1.12 -1.42
CA GLY A 80 -4.58 -1.48 -0.36
C GLY A 80 -4.02 -1.43 1.05
N GLY A 81 -3.03 -0.56 1.29
CA GLY A 81 -2.36 -0.43 2.59
C GLY A 81 -3.28 0.06 3.71
N ASP A 82 -2.87 -0.21 4.92
CA ASP A 82 -3.48 0.32 6.15
C ASP A 82 -2.38 0.74 7.16
N LEU A 83 -2.72 0.92 8.42
CA LEU A 83 -1.80 1.44 9.44
C LEU A 83 -1.49 0.40 10.53
N ASP A 84 -1.64 -0.88 10.25
CA ASP A 84 -1.45 -1.98 11.20
C ASP A 84 0.01 -2.49 11.29
N GLY A 85 0.93 -1.84 10.60
CA GLY A 85 2.36 -2.21 10.53
C GLY A 85 2.97 -2.06 9.15
N ASP A 86 2.21 -1.55 8.19
CA ASP A 86 2.66 -1.29 6.83
C ASP A 86 3.82 -0.29 6.79
N ARG A 87 4.73 -0.51 5.85
CA ARG A 87 5.87 0.37 5.60
C ARG A 87 5.65 1.14 4.31
N PHE A 88 5.66 2.46 4.44
CA PHE A 88 5.57 3.37 3.31
C PHE A 88 6.96 3.91 2.97
N CYS A 89 7.22 4.05 1.67
CA CYS A 89 8.42 4.65 1.14
C CYS A 89 8.11 6.07 0.71
N ILE A 90 8.93 7.03 1.16
CA ILE A 90 8.88 8.42 0.72
C ILE A 90 10.14 8.72 -0.08
N ILE A 91 9.99 9.13 -1.34
CA ILE A 91 11.09 9.59 -2.17
C ILE A 91 10.93 11.10 -2.36
N PHE A 92 11.93 11.84 -1.93
CA PHE A 92 11.97 13.31 -1.96
C PHE A 92 13.06 13.84 -2.92
N ASP A 93 13.48 13.03 -3.88
CA ASP A 93 14.36 13.43 -4.96
C ASP A 93 13.50 13.88 -6.16
N GLU A 94 13.55 15.16 -6.48
CA GLU A 94 12.80 15.74 -7.59
C GLU A 94 13.13 15.07 -8.94
N ALA A 95 14.36 14.57 -9.12
CA ALA A 95 14.74 13.85 -10.33
C ALA A 95 14.01 12.52 -10.52
N ALA A 96 13.49 11.94 -9.43
CA ALA A 96 12.71 10.71 -9.45
C ALA A 96 11.21 10.95 -9.66
N THR A 97 10.73 12.20 -9.61
CA THR A 97 9.29 12.51 -9.72
C THR A 97 8.76 12.05 -11.08
N PRO A 98 7.73 11.18 -11.09
CA PRO A 98 7.18 10.65 -12.33
C PRO A 98 6.49 11.77 -13.13
N ARG A 99 6.66 11.73 -14.45
CA ARG A 99 5.98 12.67 -15.36
C ARG A 99 4.47 12.46 -15.43
N ARG A 100 4.00 11.31 -14.99
CA ARG A 100 2.59 10.89 -15.02
C ARG A 100 2.31 9.98 -13.85
N THR A 101 1.20 10.22 -13.16
CA THR A 101 0.60 9.33 -12.15
C THR A 101 -0.64 8.66 -12.73
N PHE A 102 -1.09 7.60 -12.09
CA PHE A 102 -2.26 6.82 -12.49
C PHE A 102 -3.24 6.73 -11.33
N SER A 103 -4.51 6.56 -11.65
CA SER A 103 -5.53 6.35 -10.64
C SER A 103 -5.22 5.09 -9.84
N PRO A 104 -5.37 5.12 -8.52
CA PRO A 104 -5.23 3.94 -7.67
C PRO A 104 -6.18 2.83 -8.10
N ALA A 105 -5.72 1.58 -7.98
CA ALA A 105 -6.61 0.44 -8.16
C ALA A 105 -7.66 0.38 -7.04
N ASP A 106 -8.77 -0.27 -7.31
CA ASP A 106 -9.79 -0.55 -6.31
C ASP A 106 -9.39 -1.82 -5.53
N TYR A 107 -8.88 -1.63 -4.32
CA TYR A 107 -8.50 -2.72 -3.41
C TYR A 107 -9.65 -3.04 -2.45
N THR A 108 -10.82 -3.37 -3.00
CA THR A 108 -11.99 -3.71 -2.19
C THR A 108 -11.71 -4.93 -1.31
N ARG A 109 -11.77 -4.74 0.01
CA ARG A 109 -11.59 -5.83 0.95
C ARG A 109 -12.69 -6.88 0.78
N GLN A 110 -12.29 -8.10 0.49
CA GLN A 110 -13.20 -9.23 0.42
C GLN A 110 -13.56 -9.70 1.82
N LYS A 111 -14.82 -10.08 2.00
CA LYS A 111 -15.25 -10.67 3.29
C LYS A 111 -14.72 -12.10 3.38
N PRO A 112 -14.27 -12.52 4.58
CA PRO A 112 -13.87 -13.91 4.80
C PRO A 112 -14.98 -14.88 4.42
N LEU A 113 -14.57 -16.03 3.90
CA LEU A 113 -15.48 -17.12 3.57
C LEU A 113 -16.18 -17.62 4.85
N ASP A 114 -17.51 -17.54 4.87
CA ASP A 114 -18.30 -18.10 5.95
C ASP A 114 -18.66 -19.56 5.64
N ILE A 115 -18.21 -20.47 6.49
CA ILE A 115 -18.50 -21.91 6.36
C ILE A 115 -19.89 -22.29 6.91
N GLY A 116 -20.67 -21.33 7.43
CA GLY A 116 -22.05 -21.50 7.89
C GLY A 116 -22.19 -22.28 9.21
N ARG A 117 -21.11 -22.58 9.93
CA ARG A 117 -21.09 -23.28 11.22
C ARG A 117 -19.86 -22.90 12.04
N ALA A 118 -19.84 -23.31 13.30
CA ALA A 118 -18.67 -23.11 14.15
C ALA A 118 -17.43 -23.86 13.59
N VAL A 119 -16.28 -23.18 13.61
CA VAL A 119 -15.01 -23.72 13.15
C VAL A 119 -14.51 -24.80 14.10
N THR A 120 -14.10 -25.93 13.55
CA THR A 120 -13.49 -27.07 14.28
C THR A 120 -11.98 -27.12 14.06
N ARG A 121 -11.28 -27.97 14.83
CA ARG A 121 -9.84 -28.19 14.63
C ARG A 121 -9.52 -28.79 13.25
N SER A 122 -10.42 -29.65 12.73
CA SER A 122 -10.25 -30.22 11.39
C SER A 122 -10.27 -29.15 10.32
N ASP A 123 -11.22 -28.21 10.39
CA ASP A 123 -11.32 -27.10 9.44
C ASP A 123 -10.03 -26.25 9.41
N MET A 124 -9.44 -26.01 10.60
CA MET A 124 -8.19 -25.27 10.69
C MET A 124 -7.02 -26.03 10.04
N THR A 125 -6.98 -27.36 10.20
CA THR A 125 -5.95 -28.21 9.59
C THR A 125 -6.14 -28.26 8.08
N ASP A 126 -7.37 -28.47 7.62
CA ASP A 126 -7.70 -28.57 6.20
C ASP A 126 -7.40 -27.24 5.49
N PHE A 127 -7.74 -26.12 6.13
CA PHE A 127 -7.41 -24.79 5.62
C PHE A 127 -5.89 -24.56 5.51
N PHE A 128 -5.12 -24.99 6.50
CA PHE A 128 -3.66 -24.89 6.47
C PHE A 128 -3.05 -25.70 5.34
N ILE A 129 -3.53 -26.93 5.12
CA ILE A 129 -3.11 -27.77 3.99
C ILE A 129 -3.45 -27.09 2.67
N GLN A 130 -4.68 -26.60 2.52
CA GLN A 130 -5.11 -25.87 1.32
C GLN A 130 -4.25 -24.64 1.08
N PHE A 131 -3.91 -23.87 2.13
CA PHE A 131 -3.01 -22.72 2.00
C PHE A 131 -1.64 -23.14 1.45
N MET A 132 -1.04 -24.21 1.97
CA MET A 132 0.26 -24.69 1.52
C MET A 132 0.24 -25.21 0.06
N GLU A 133 -0.86 -25.82 -0.35
CA GLU A 133 -1.01 -26.37 -1.69
C GLU A 133 -1.34 -25.29 -2.75
N SER A 134 -2.02 -24.22 -2.34
CA SER A 134 -2.51 -23.18 -3.25
C SER A 134 -1.69 -21.88 -3.21
N ASP A 135 -0.58 -21.83 -2.51
CA ASP A 135 0.27 -20.63 -2.45
C ASP A 135 0.93 -20.36 -3.83
N GLN A 136 0.36 -19.41 -4.54
CA GLN A 136 0.84 -18.93 -5.83
C GLN A 136 1.45 -17.54 -5.78
N LEU A 137 1.53 -16.91 -4.59
CA LEU A 137 1.95 -15.53 -4.42
C LEU A 137 3.29 -15.23 -5.10
N GLY A 138 4.29 -16.06 -4.86
CA GLY A 138 5.62 -15.91 -5.44
C GLY A 138 5.63 -16.06 -6.97
N GLN A 139 4.84 -16.99 -7.50
CA GLN A 139 4.72 -17.21 -8.95
C GLN A 139 4.06 -16.01 -9.64
N ILE A 140 2.99 -15.48 -9.08
CA ILE A 140 2.29 -14.31 -9.58
C ILE A 140 3.22 -13.09 -9.58
N ALA A 141 3.94 -12.86 -8.47
CA ALA A 141 4.88 -11.75 -8.36
C ALA A 141 6.00 -11.82 -9.41
N VAL A 142 6.57 -13.01 -9.65
CA VAL A 142 7.60 -13.22 -10.68
C VAL A 142 7.02 -13.02 -12.08
N ALA A 143 5.84 -13.57 -12.36
CA ALA A 143 5.18 -13.43 -13.66
C ALA A 143 4.88 -11.95 -13.96
N HIS A 144 4.36 -11.20 -12.98
CA HIS A 144 4.14 -9.75 -13.11
C HIS A 144 5.43 -9.02 -13.48
N ARG A 145 6.51 -9.25 -12.74
CA ARG A 145 7.79 -8.59 -12.99
C ARG A 145 8.34 -8.88 -14.38
N VAL A 146 8.32 -10.16 -14.80
CA VAL A 146 8.80 -10.56 -16.13
C VAL A 146 7.96 -9.91 -17.23
N LEU A 147 6.64 -9.91 -17.09
CA LEU A 147 5.76 -9.29 -18.10
C LEU A 147 5.94 -7.77 -18.14
N ALA A 148 6.09 -7.13 -17.00
CA ALA A 148 6.34 -5.67 -16.94
C ALA A 148 7.66 -5.29 -17.63
N ASP A 149 8.68 -6.14 -17.56
CA ASP A 149 9.96 -5.91 -18.23
C ASP A 149 9.90 -6.18 -19.76
N VAL A 150 9.10 -7.15 -20.18
CA VAL A 150 9.08 -7.61 -21.58
C VAL A 150 8.06 -6.83 -22.43
N LYS A 151 6.98 -6.33 -21.83
CA LYS A 151 5.93 -5.63 -22.56
C LYS A 151 6.24 -4.15 -22.69
N ASP A 152 6.03 -3.58 -23.89
CA ASP A 152 6.29 -2.16 -24.16
C ASP A 152 5.44 -1.24 -23.27
N GLU A 153 4.22 -1.65 -22.92
CA GLU A 153 3.34 -0.92 -22.01
C GLU A 153 3.74 -1.07 -20.53
N GLY A 154 4.71 -1.95 -20.22
CA GLY A 154 5.16 -2.19 -18.86
C GLY A 154 4.03 -2.65 -17.93
N THR A 155 3.94 -2.04 -16.75
CA THR A 155 2.88 -2.32 -15.77
C THR A 155 1.48 -1.91 -16.21
N LEU A 156 1.36 -1.15 -17.31
CA LEU A 156 0.07 -0.77 -17.90
C LEU A 156 -0.53 -1.88 -18.77
N HIS A 157 0.26 -2.89 -19.14
CA HIS A 157 -0.25 -4.01 -19.92
C HIS A 157 -1.37 -4.73 -19.16
N PRO A 158 -2.52 -5.07 -19.81
CA PRO A 158 -3.67 -5.68 -19.13
C PRO A 158 -3.33 -6.94 -18.33
N SER A 159 -2.42 -7.77 -18.82
CA SER A 159 -1.96 -8.95 -18.06
C SER A 159 -1.20 -8.61 -16.80
N CYS A 160 -0.45 -7.47 -16.77
CA CYS A 160 0.22 -7.03 -15.55
C CYS A 160 -0.80 -6.51 -14.53
N GLN A 161 -1.82 -5.78 -14.97
CA GLN A 161 -2.89 -5.32 -14.10
C GLN A 161 -3.68 -6.49 -13.51
N LEU A 162 -4.00 -7.50 -14.33
CA LEU A 162 -4.63 -8.73 -13.84
C LEU A 162 -3.76 -9.45 -12.79
N LEU A 163 -2.45 -9.58 -13.05
CA LEU A 163 -1.54 -10.19 -12.08
C LEU A 163 -1.41 -9.37 -10.79
N ALA A 164 -1.52 -8.05 -10.85
CA ALA A 164 -1.56 -7.21 -9.65
C ALA A 164 -2.82 -7.47 -8.80
N GLU A 165 -3.98 -7.63 -9.42
CA GLU A 165 -5.23 -8.02 -8.75
C GLU A 165 -5.14 -9.43 -8.15
N MET A 166 -4.64 -10.39 -8.92
CA MET A 166 -4.40 -11.77 -8.45
C MET A 166 -3.43 -11.80 -7.27
N HIS A 167 -2.37 -10.98 -7.30
CA HIS A 167 -1.42 -10.86 -6.21
C HIS A 167 -2.09 -10.34 -4.93
N SER A 168 -2.91 -9.31 -5.03
CA SER A 168 -3.68 -8.78 -3.89
C SER A 168 -4.58 -9.86 -3.27
N THR A 169 -5.31 -10.63 -4.10
CA THR A 169 -6.13 -11.76 -3.66
C THR A 169 -5.29 -12.84 -2.96
N ALA A 170 -4.12 -13.18 -3.54
CA ALA A 170 -3.22 -14.18 -2.98
C ALA A 170 -2.66 -13.78 -1.59
N VAL A 171 -2.30 -12.50 -1.41
CA VAL A 171 -1.85 -11.97 -0.11
C VAL A 171 -2.94 -12.13 0.95
N ASP A 172 -4.19 -11.86 0.60
CA ASP A 172 -5.31 -11.88 1.52
C ASP A 172 -5.94 -13.28 1.71
N PHE A 173 -5.48 -14.30 0.98
CA PHE A 173 -6.02 -15.65 1.09
C PHE A 173 -6.03 -16.16 2.53
N SER A 174 -4.96 -15.92 3.30
CA SER A 174 -4.87 -16.34 4.69
C SER A 174 -5.93 -15.71 5.61
N LYS A 175 -6.48 -14.55 5.21
CA LYS A 175 -7.51 -13.81 5.94
C LYS A 175 -8.92 -14.13 5.41
N THR A 176 -9.03 -14.36 4.11
CA THR A 176 -10.33 -14.48 3.43
C THR A 176 -10.76 -15.92 3.15
N GLY A 177 -9.80 -16.83 2.97
CA GLY A 177 -10.06 -18.18 2.50
C GLY A 177 -10.46 -18.27 1.02
N ILE A 178 -10.30 -17.17 0.24
CA ILE A 178 -10.69 -17.11 -1.17
C ILE A 178 -9.44 -17.33 -2.01
N PRO A 179 -9.32 -18.48 -2.72
CA PRO A 179 -8.17 -18.77 -3.57
C PRO A 179 -8.15 -17.90 -4.81
N VAL A 180 -6.97 -17.68 -5.36
CA VAL A 180 -6.79 -17.09 -6.68
C VAL A 180 -7.28 -18.10 -7.74
N SER A 181 -8.15 -17.64 -8.63
CA SER A 181 -8.72 -18.44 -9.71
C SER A 181 -8.26 -17.95 -11.08
#